data_3530fd80b6e17557c041c4cd34a83699
#
_entry.id   3530fd80b6e17557c041c4cd34a83699
#
_cell.length_a   1.000
_cell.length_b   1.000
_cell.length_c   1.000
_cell.angle_alpha   90.00
_cell.angle_beta   90.00
_cell.angle_gamma   90.00
#
_symmetry.space_group_name_H-M   'P 1'
#
loop_
_entity.id
_entity.type
_entity.pdbx_description
1 polymer ?
#
loop_
_entity_poly.entity_id
_entity_poly.type
_entity_poly.pdbx_seq_one_letter_code
_entity_poly.pdbx_strand_id
1 'polypeptide(L)'
;MSQPEKEPLKKDLQQFEKGDPEEETDGGKGLAKSLTLFNGVSIVVGCIIGSGIFVSPTGVQKEAGSVGMSLIVWTVSGMFTAIGAFCYAELGTLIKKSGGDYAYIMEAFGPLLAFLRLWIEAMVVRPCTVTIVALTFAIYALRPFYPHCEPPEMVPEMLAVLLIVLMTAINCISVRVATFVMDFFTIAKVVALILIICTGGYLLIFGEPQYRDSFENIFEGTSKDFSTISLAFYSGLFAYSGWNFLNFIVEELKNPKRDLPLAIAISITTCTVIYVLTNVALYTAMSPDEMLESPAVAVLFANKLYGPFAFVMPLAVVFSTVGSANGVIFTSSRLFYVGAREGHMPAVLTMINKNTRTPIPAVLLTGLLSICYLALSKNIYSLINYIQISYWLAIGCAIAALFWLRRTMPNAPRPIKV
;
A
#
# COMPACT_ATOMS: atom_id res chain seq x y z
N MET A 1 -30.88 34.27 20.34
CA MET A 1 -30.09 33.07 20.06
C MET A 1 -30.22 32.77 18.59
N SER A 2 -29.33 33.31 17.79
CA SER A 2 -29.26 33.15 16.33
C SER A 2 -28.59 31.82 15.98
N GLN A 3 -29.23 31.04 15.13
CA GLN A 3 -28.66 29.79 14.62
C GLN A 3 -27.37 30.10 13.78
N PRO A 4 -26.29 29.30 13.90
CA PRO A 4 -25.12 29.47 13.08
C PRO A 4 -25.39 29.01 11.64
N GLU A 5 -24.98 29.84 10.76
CA GLU A 5 -25.04 29.89 9.30
C GLU A 5 -24.76 28.55 8.60
N LYS A 6 -25.78 28.06 7.90
CA LYS A 6 -25.69 26.92 6.94
C LYS A 6 -25.31 27.40 5.52
N GLU A 7 -24.60 28.53 5.38
CA GLU A 7 -24.33 29.15 4.10
C GLU A 7 -23.25 28.48 3.22
N PRO A 8 -22.13 27.91 3.73
CA PRO A 8 -21.15 27.29 2.85
C PRO A 8 -21.69 26.05 2.11
N LEU A 9 -22.51 25.25 2.78
CA LEU A 9 -23.03 24.00 2.20
C LEU A 9 -24.02 24.23 1.04
N LYS A 10 -24.75 25.38 1.03
CA LYS A 10 -25.67 25.75 -0.05
C LYS A 10 -24.95 26.29 -1.29
N LYS A 11 -23.83 26.99 -1.12
CA LYS A 11 -23.02 27.46 -2.25
C LYS A 11 -22.37 26.32 -3.01
N ASP A 12 -21.85 25.33 -2.29
CA ASP A 12 -21.26 24.14 -2.91
C ASP A 12 -22.33 23.28 -3.62
N LEU A 13 -23.54 23.16 -3.07
CA LEU A 13 -24.66 22.47 -3.72
C LEU A 13 -25.14 23.15 -5.01
N GLN A 14 -25.14 24.48 -5.06
CA GLN A 14 -25.48 25.23 -6.29
C GLN A 14 -24.38 25.10 -7.37
N GLN A 15 -23.13 24.83 -6.99
CA GLN A 15 -22.04 24.55 -7.91
C GLN A 15 -22.13 23.12 -8.48
N PHE A 16 -22.76 22.17 -7.76
CA PHE A 16 -23.03 20.80 -8.23
C PHE A 16 -24.24 20.71 -9.20
N GLU A 17 -25.22 21.62 -9.10
CA GLU A 17 -26.42 21.65 -9.97
C GLU A 17 -26.17 22.31 -11.33
N LYS A 18 -25.15 23.16 -11.46
CA LYS A 18 -24.70 23.66 -12.77
C LYS A 18 -23.75 22.62 -13.36
N GLY A 19 -24.27 21.89 -14.35
CA GLY A 19 -23.55 20.85 -15.09
C GLY A 19 -22.09 21.16 -15.37
N ASP A 20 -21.26 20.10 -15.47
CA ASP A 20 -19.80 20.12 -15.58
C ASP A 20 -19.28 21.45 -16.18
N PRO A 21 -18.52 22.27 -15.43
CA PRO A 21 -17.78 23.34 -16.06
C PRO A 21 -16.80 22.67 -17.03
N GLU A 22 -16.92 22.99 -18.30
CA GLU A 22 -15.91 22.73 -19.32
C GLU A 22 -14.53 22.93 -18.70
N GLU A 23 -13.59 22.07 -19.05
CA GLU A 23 -12.18 22.07 -18.65
C GLU A 23 -11.66 23.52 -18.50
N GLU A 24 -11.81 24.09 -17.31
CA GLU A 24 -10.95 25.20 -16.92
C GLU A 24 -9.55 24.61 -16.89
N THR A 25 -8.80 24.90 -17.92
CA THR A 25 -7.33 24.83 -17.90
C THR A 25 -6.89 25.62 -16.68
N ASP A 26 -6.75 24.93 -15.55
CA ASP A 26 -6.23 25.49 -14.31
C ASP A 26 -4.87 26.08 -14.67
N GLY A 27 -4.77 27.42 -14.66
CA GLY A 27 -3.66 28.19 -15.21
C GLY A 27 -2.30 27.89 -14.60
N GLY A 28 -1.93 26.62 -14.57
CA GLY A 28 -0.60 26.14 -14.21
C GLY A 28 -0.25 26.17 -12.73
N LYS A 29 -1.19 26.33 -11.81
CA LYS A 29 -0.92 26.51 -10.37
C LYS A 29 -1.06 25.25 -9.50
N GLY A 30 -1.60 24.12 -10.03
CA GLY A 30 -1.85 22.89 -9.29
C GLY A 30 -0.98 21.71 -9.71
N LEU A 31 -1.31 20.49 -9.20
CA LEU A 31 -0.72 19.21 -9.62
C LEU A 31 -1.15 18.91 -11.07
N ALA A 32 -0.21 18.39 -11.89
CA ALA A 32 -0.48 18.14 -13.30
C ALA A 32 -1.33 16.87 -13.48
N LYS A 33 -2.42 16.91 -14.26
CA LYS A 33 -3.19 15.74 -14.70
C LYS A 33 -2.37 14.92 -15.70
N SER A 34 -1.54 13.99 -15.21
CA SER A 34 -0.61 13.21 -16.02
C SER A 34 -0.86 11.70 -15.98
N LEU A 35 -1.56 11.21 -14.96
CA LEU A 35 -1.70 9.78 -14.70
C LEU A 35 -2.80 9.14 -15.56
N THR A 36 -2.42 8.06 -16.26
CA THR A 36 -3.33 7.20 -17.02
C THR A 36 -3.86 6.04 -16.17
N LEU A 37 -4.84 5.27 -16.69
CA LEU A 37 -5.30 4.03 -16.06
C LEU A 37 -4.15 3.08 -15.76
N PHE A 38 -3.21 2.90 -16.70
CA PHE A 38 -2.04 2.03 -16.51
C PHE A 38 -1.19 2.47 -15.32
N ASN A 39 -0.86 3.77 -15.25
CA ASN A 39 -0.13 4.30 -14.09
C ASN A 39 -0.91 4.12 -12.78
N GLY A 40 -2.23 4.31 -12.81
CA GLY A 40 -3.10 4.05 -11.66
C GLY A 40 -3.02 2.60 -11.17
N VAL A 41 -3.13 1.62 -12.09
CA VAL A 41 -2.96 0.20 -11.78
C VAL A 41 -1.56 -0.08 -11.24
N SER A 42 -0.51 0.43 -11.90
CA SER A 42 0.88 0.25 -11.46
C SER A 42 1.12 0.81 -10.07
N ILE A 43 0.55 1.97 -9.74
CA ILE A 43 0.67 2.59 -8.42
C ILE A 43 0.01 1.70 -7.36
N VAL A 44 -1.23 1.26 -7.58
CA VAL A 44 -1.94 0.42 -6.61
C VAL A 44 -1.27 -0.94 -6.45
N VAL A 45 -1.01 -1.66 -7.54
CA VAL A 45 -0.29 -2.96 -7.52
C VAL A 45 1.09 -2.79 -6.91
N GLY A 46 1.80 -1.73 -7.29
CA GLY A 46 3.13 -1.42 -6.78
C GLY A 46 3.16 -1.08 -5.29
N CYS A 47 2.09 -0.52 -4.74
CA CYS A 47 1.99 -0.26 -3.31
C CYS A 47 1.54 -1.49 -2.51
N ILE A 48 0.60 -2.28 -3.06
CA ILE A 48 0.15 -3.53 -2.41
C ILE A 48 1.27 -4.57 -2.42
N ILE A 49 1.81 -4.89 -3.60
CA ILE A 49 2.93 -5.85 -3.72
C ILE A 49 4.21 -5.16 -3.21
N GLY A 50 4.38 -5.18 -1.91
CA GLY A 50 5.53 -4.63 -1.20
C GLY A 50 6.36 -5.72 -0.53
N SER A 51 6.81 -5.42 0.68
CA SER A 51 7.45 -6.40 1.58
C SER A 51 6.45 -7.42 2.15
N GLY A 52 5.15 -7.08 2.19
CA GLY A 52 4.12 -7.87 2.85
C GLY A 52 4.03 -9.32 2.36
N ILE A 53 3.99 -9.55 1.05
CA ILE A 53 3.89 -10.92 0.48
C ILE A 53 5.12 -11.79 0.79
N PHE A 54 6.25 -11.20 1.12
CA PHE A 54 7.48 -11.92 1.44
C PHE A 54 7.68 -12.13 2.95
N VAL A 55 6.99 -11.36 3.80
CA VAL A 55 7.10 -11.39 5.27
C VAL A 55 5.87 -12.04 5.90
N SER A 56 4.67 -11.71 5.43
CA SER A 56 3.41 -12.19 6.01
C SER A 56 3.14 -13.69 5.91
N PRO A 57 3.65 -14.47 4.93
CA PRO A 57 3.36 -15.91 4.87
C PRO A 57 3.71 -16.64 6.15
N THR A 58 4.87 -16.38 6.74
CA THR A 58 5.27 -16.96 8.04
C THR A 58 4.32 -16.54 9.16
N GLY A 59 3.94 -15.25 9.21
CA GLY A 59 3.02 -14.74 10.23
C GLY A 59 1.62 -15.34 10.11
N VAL A 60 1.10 -15.46 8.90
CA VAL A 60 -0.21 -16.08 8.64
C VAL A 60 -0.16 -17.56 9.00
N GLN A 61 0.87 -18.32 8.56
CA GLN A 61 0.99 -19.74 8.85
C GLN A 61 1.10 -20.02 10.35
N LYS A 62 1.88 -19.21 11.07
CA LYS A 62 2.07 -19.32 12.52
C LYS A 62 0.74 -19.28 13.27
N GLU A 63 -0.09 -18.34 12.92
CA GLU A 63 -1.36 -18.09 13.63
C GLU A 63 -2.51 -18.95 13.08
N ALA A 64 -2.50 -19.30 11.78
CA ALA A 64 -3.50 -20.16 11.16
C ALA A 64 -3.32 -21.63 11.57
N GLY A 65 -2.08 -22.08 11.75
CA GLY A 65 -1.71 -23.44 12.17
C GLY A 65 -1.81 -24.50 11.07
N SER A 66 -2.45 -24.21 9.92
CA SER A 66 -2.61 -25.15 8.81
C SER A 66 -2.57 -24.46 7.45
N VAL A 67 -2.21 -25.24 6.43
CA VAL A 67 -2.15 -24.77 5.03
C VAL A 67 -3.52 -24.30 4.55
N GLY A 68 -4.58 -25.08 4.78
CA GLY A 68 -5.94 -24.75 4.35
C GLY A 68 -6.45 -23.45 5.00
N MET A 69 -6.26 -23.29 6.30
CA MET A 69 -6.67 -22.08 7.01
C MET A 69 -5.84 -20.87 6.56
N SER A 70 -4.55 -21.03 6.34
CA SER A 70 -3.69 -19.99 5.77
C SER A 70 -4.21 -19.50 4.41
N LEU A 71 -4.53 -20.40 3.48
CA LEU A 71 -5.08 -20.03 2.17
C LEU A 71 -6.46 -19.38 2.27
N ILE A 72 -7.30 -19.79 3.22
CA ILE A 72 -8.58 -19.12 3.52
C ILE A 72 -8.30 -17.70 4.00
N VAL A 73 -7.37 -17.49 4.93
CA VAL A 73 -6.99 -16.16 5.43
C VAL A 73 -6.54 -15.26 4.28
N TRP A 74 -5.68 -15.73 3.38
CA TRP A 74 -5.24 -14.96 2.21
C TRP A 74 -6.41 -14.56 1.29
N THR A 75 -7.30 -15.51 0.99
CA THR A 75 -8.45 -15.28 0.12
C THR A 75 -9.45 -14.30 0.75
N VAL A 76 -9.82 -14.55 2.00
CA VAL A 76 -10.80 -13.71 2.71
C VAL A 76 -10.23 -12.31 2.98
N SER A 77 -8.93 -12.18 3.29
CA SER A 77 -8.27 -10.86 3.41
C SER A 77 -8.33 -10.07 2.11
N GLY A 78 -8.14 -10.72 0.96
CA GLY A 78 -8.30 -10.10 -0.35
C GLY A 78 -9.74 -9.65 -0.61
N MET A 79 -10.74 -10.48 -0.31
CA MET A 79 -12.16 -10.12 -0.44
C MET A 79 -12.55 -8.96 0.48
N PHE A 80 -12.10 -9.00 1.74
CA PHE A 80 -12.37 -7.94 2.71
C PHE A 80 -11.76 -6.60 2.25
N THR A 81 -10.53 -6.65 1.76
CA THR A 81 -9.85 -5.50 1.17
C THR A 81 -10.61 -4.96 -0.06
N ALA A 82 -11.14 -5.85 -0.91
CA ALA A 82 -11.92 -5.45 -2.07
C ALA A 82 -13.19 -4.67 -1.68
N ILE A 83 -13.92 -5.11 -0.64
CA ILE A 83 -15.09 -4.40 -0.12
C ILE A 83 -14.71 -2.97 0.30
N GLY A 84 -13.66 -2.82 1.11
CA GLY A 84 -13.15 -1.51 1.52
C GLY A 84 -12.76 -0.63 0.33
N ALA A 85 -12.10 -1.21 -0.65
CA ALA A 85 -11.63 -0.50 -1.83
C ALA A 85 -12.74 -0.04 -2.76
N PHE A 86 -13.81 -0.81 -2.93
CA PHE A 86 -14.99 -0.35 -3.66
C PHE A 86 -15.70 0.80 -2.92
N CYS A 87 -15.77 0.78 -1.59
CA CYS A 87 -16.27 1.93 -0.81
C CYS A 87 -15.43 3.20 -1.08
N TYR A 88 -14.10 3.05 -1.17
CA TYR A 88 -13.22 4.16 -1.50
C TYR A 88 -13.30 4.58 -2.97
N ALA A 89 -13.63 3.67 -3.89
CA ALA A 89 -13.91 4.01 -5.28
C ALA A 89 -15.17 4.90 -5.39
N GLU A 90 -16.24 4.59 -4.64
CA GLU A 90 -17.43 5.45 -4.55
C GLU A 90 -17.08 6.82 -3.96
N LEU A 91 -16.35 6.85 -2.83
CA LEU A 91 -15.94 8.11 -2.20
C LEU A 91 -15.04 8.95 -3.11
N GLY A 92 -14.05 8.36 -3.76
CA GLY A 92 -13.11 9.06 -4.63
C GLY A 92 -13.71 9.56 -5.94
N THR A 93 -14.78 8.93 -6.42
CA THR A 93 -15.55 9.43 -7.57
C THR A 93 -16.55 10.51 -7.19
N LEU A 94 -17.05 10.49 -5.95
CA LEU A 94 -17.91 11.51 -5.37
C LEU A 94 -17.10 12.76 -4.99
N ILE A 95 -16.01 12.58 -4.25
CA ILE A 95 -15.14 13.65 -3.76
C ILE A 95 -13.87 13.61 -4.60
N LYS A 96 -13.79 14.48 -5.62
CA LYS A 96 -12.68 14.54 -6.58
C LYS A 96 -11.43 15.26 -6.03
N LYS A 97 -11.34 15.44 -4.71
CA LYS A 97 -10.18 16.04 -4.04
C LYS A 97 -9.16 14.97 -3.68
N SER A 98 -7.90 15.25 -3.93
CA SER A 98 -6.78 14.42 -3.43
C SER A 98 -6.72 14.46 -1.90
N GLY A 99 -6.11 13.44 -1.28
CA GLY A 99 -5.99 13.34 0.17
C GLY A 99 -6.65 12.09 0.75
N GLY A 100 -7.35 11.28 -0.07
CA GLY A 100 -7.94 10.00 0.33
C GLY A 100 -8.91 10.15 1.50
N ASP A 101 -8.75 9.31 2.52
CA ASP A 101 -9.58 9.30 3.74
C ASP A 101 -9.59 10.64 4.49
N TYR A 102 -8.50 11.41 4.46
CA TYR A 102 -8.49 12.76 5.01
C TYR A 102 -9.57 13.65 4.35
N ALA A 103 -9.63 13.66 3.02
CA ALA A 103 -10.61 14.45 2.28
C ALA A 103 -12.04 13.97 2.54
N TYR A 104 -12.24 12.65 2.67
CA TYR A 104 -13.55 12.06 2.93
C TYR A 104 -14.07 12.39 4.33
N ILE A 105 -13.20 12.31 5.34
CA ILE A 105 -13.50 12.66 6.73
C ILE A 105 -13.76 14.16 6.85
N MET A 106 -13.01 15.00 6.14
CA MET A 106 -13.18 16.44 6.09
C MET A 106 -14.57 16.83 5.61
N GLU A 107 -15.01 16.22 4.51
CA GLU A 107 -16.31 16.49 3.90
C GLU A 107 -17.50 15.99 4.76
N ALA A 108 -17.32 14.83 5.42
CA ALA A 108 -18.39 14.20 6.18
C ALA A 108 -18.52 14.72 7.62
N PHE A 109 -17.42 14.89 8.32
CA PHE A 109 -17.37 15.12 9.76
C PHE A 109 -16.70 16.45 10.15
N GLY A 110 -16.15 17.16 9.16
CA GLY A 110 -15.55 18.48 9.37
C GLY A 110 -14.06 18.46 9.76
N PRO A 111 -13.50 19.67 10.02
CA PRO A 111 -12.05 19.88 10.07
C PRO A 111 -11.34 19.22 11.25
N LEU A 112 -12.00 19.11 12.42
CA LEU A 112 -11.34 18.57 13.62
C LEU A 112 -10.91 17.11 13.46
N LEU A 113 -11.84 16.24 13.03
CA LEU A 113 -11.54 14.81 12.83
C LEU A 113 -10.60 14.61 11.66
N ALA A 114 -10.75 15.39 10.60
CA ALA A 114 -9.83 15.38 9.47
C ALA A 114 -8.41 15.80 9.87
N PHE A 115 -8.28 16.84 10.69
CA PHE A 115 -6.99 17.27 11.23
C PHE A 115 -6.30 16.18 12.04
N LEU A 116 -7.01 15.55 12.97
CA LEU A 116 -6.46 14.44 13.77
C LEU A 116 -6.01 13.29 12.87
N ARG A 117 -6.82 12.92 11.89
CA ARG A 117 -6.47 11.88 10.93
C ARG A 117 -5.23 12.23 10.11
N LEU A 118 -5.18 13.47 9.60
CA LEU A 118 -4.05 13.95 8.82
C LEU A 118 -2.75 13.87 9.62
N TRP A 119 -2.74 14.33 10.86
CA TRP A 119 -1.54 14.34 11.69
C TRP A 119 -1.04 12.93 12.04
N ILE A 120 -1.95 12.01 12.36
CA ILE A 120 -1.57 10.60 12.60
C ILE A 120 -0.97 9.99 11.33
N GLU A 121 -1.62 10.20 10.19
CA GLU A 121 -1.15 9.65 8.91
C GLU A 121 0.18 10.28 8.49
N ALA A 122 0.28 11.59 8.55
CA ALA A 122 1.43 12.33 8.06
C ALA A 122 2.66 12.19 8.96
N MET A 123 2.47 12.22 10.29
CA MET A 123 3.59 12.24 11.23
C MET A 123 4.01 10.85 11.67
N VAL A 124 3.12 9.87 11.66
CA VAL A 124 3.41 8.52 12.19
C VAL A 124 3.34 7.47 11.09
N VAL A 125 2.17 7.27 10.48
CA VAL A 125 1.91 6.10 9.62
C VAL A 125 2.82 6.11 8.38
N ARG A 126 2.85 7.22 7.64
CA ARG A 126 3.60 7.30 6.37
C ARG A 126 5.11 7.20 6.55
N PRO A 127 5.74 7.97 7.46
CA PRO A 127 7.17 7.85 7.70
C PRO A 127 7.57 6.46 8.21
N CYS A 128 6.81 5.90 9.16
CA CYS A 128 7.06 4.54 9.65
C CYS A 128 6.96 3.49 8.53
N THR A 129 5.98 3.62 7.63
CA THR A 129 5.83 2.70 6.49
C THR A 129 7.07 2.75 5.58
N VAL A 130 7.57 3.95 5.25
CA VAL A 130 8.81 4.10 4.47
C VAL A 130 10.00 3.47 5.19
N THR A 131 10.10 3.67 6.51
CA THR A 131 11.17 3.08 7.34
C THR A 131 11.13 1.56 7.32
N ILE A 132 9.95 0.95 7.50
CA ILE A 132 9.79 -0.52 7.45
C ILE A 132 10.22 -1.07 6.09
N VAL A 133 9.76 -0.44 5.01
CA VAL A 133 10.11 -0.85 3.65
C VAL A 133 11.60 -0.70 3.39
N ALA A 134 12.23 0.37 3.86
CA ALA A 134 13.66 0.62 3.71
C ALA A 134 14.53 -0.36 4.52
N LEU A 135 14.12 -0.72 5.74
CA LEU A 135 14.80 -1.77 6.52
C LEU A 135 14.65 -3.13 5.87
N THR A 136 13.46 -3.46 5.35
CA THR A 136 13.24 -4.69 4.60
C THR A 136 14.17 -4.75 3.37
N PHE A 137 14.26 -3.67 2.61
CA PHE A 137 15.21 -3.53 1.51
C PHE A 137 16.63 -3.87 1.96
N ALA A 138 17.10 -3.26 3.05
CA ALA A 138 18.46 -3.45 3.54
C ALA A 138 18.75 -4.91 3.94
N ILE A 139 17.82 -5.53 4.67
CA ILE A 139 17.95 -6.94 5.10
C ILE A 139 18.09 -7.87 3.89
N TYR A 140 17.19 -7.73 2.89
CA TYR A 140 17.22 -8.60 1.71
C TYR A 140 18.39 -8.28 0.78
N ALA A 141 18.82 -7.03 0.67
CA ALA A 141 19.99 -6.65 -0.13
C ALA A 141 21.29 -7.21 0.46
N LEU A 142 21.39 -7.32 1.77
CA LEU A 142 22.57 -7.84 2.46
C LEU A 142 22.59 -9.38 2.53
N ARG A 143 21.44 -10.05 2.45
CA ARG A 143 21.35 -11.50 2.60
C ARG A 143 22.27 -12.32 1.69
N PRO A 144 22.46 -12.01 0.40
CA PRO A 144 23.38 -12.74 -0.46
C PRO A 144 24.85 -12.64 -0.03
N PHE A 145 25.23 -11.57 0.67
CA PHE A 145 26.60 -11.33 1.15
C PHE A 145 26.84 -11.91 2.53
N TYR A 146 25.78 -12.08 3.33
CA TYR A 146 25.83 -12.60 4.69
C TYR A 146 24.84 -13.76 4.88
N PRO A 147 25.06 -14.91 4.17
CA PRO A 147 24.09 -16.03 4.19
C PRO A 147 23.98 -16.74 5.54
N HIS A 148 25.09 -16.79 6.31
CA HIS A 148 25.20 -17.56 7.57
C HIS A 148 25.53 -16.72 8.79
N CYS A 149 25.67 -15.40 8.66
CA CYS A 149 25.98 -14.50 9.75
C CYS A 149 25.11 -13.24 9.67
N GLU A 150 25.04 -12.51 10.75
CA GLU A 150 24.40 -11.19 10.75
C GLU A 150 25.38 -10.15 10.16
N PRO A 151 24.87 -9.17 9.38
CA PRO A 151 25.67 -8.08 8.88
C PRO A 151 26.19 -7.23 10.05
N PRO A 152 27.32 -6.50 9.88
CA PRO A 152 27.81 -5.59 10.89
C PRO A 152 26.74 -4.58 11.33
N GLU A 153 26.77 -4.21 12.61
CA GLU A 153 25.88 -3.19 13.16
C GLU A 153 25.93 -1.91 12.30
N MET A 154 24.79 -1.24 12.15
CA MET A 154 24.57 -0.02 11.37
C MET A 154 24.63 -0.18 9.83
N VAL A 155 25.14 -1.26 9.25
CA VAL A 155 25.14 -1.43 7.78
C VAL A 155 23.73 -1.49 7.20
N PRO A 156 22.76 -2.24 7.79
CA PRO A 156 21.37 -2.23 7.34
C PRO A 156 20.74 -0.84 7.42
N GLU A 157 20.97 -0.11 8.50
CA GLU A 157 20.43 1.24 8.69
C GLU A 157 21.01 2.23 7.67
N MET A 158 22.31 2.19 7.42
CA MET A 158 22.95 3.04 6.41
C MET A 158 22.41 2.77 5.01
N LEU A 159 22.17 1.50 4.68
CA LEU A 159 21.60 1.12 3.40
C LEU A 159 20.13 1.55 3.27
N ALA A 160 19.36 1.48 4.37
CA ALA A 160 18.01 1.99 4.44
C ALA A 160 17.96 3.52 4.27
N VAL A 161 18.86 4.27 4.92
CA VAL A 161 19.01 5.73 4.71
C VAL A 161 19.32 6.04 3.26
N LEU A 162 20.25 5.32 2.65
CA LEU A 162 20.60 5.50 1.24
C LEU A 162 19.38 5.35 0.33
N LEU A 163 18.55 4.31 0.56
CA LEU A 163 17.31 4.12 -0.20
C LEU A 163 16.35 5.28 0.00
N ILE A 164 16.10 5.71 1.25
CA ILE A 164 15.19 6.83 1.53
C ILE A 164 15.65 8.10 0.84
N VAL A 165 16.93 8.43 0.91
CA VAL A 165 17.51 9.61 0.25
C VAL A 165 17.37 9.54 -1.26
N LEU A 166 17.69 8.38 -1.86
CA LEU A 166 17.59 8.18 -3.30
C LEU A 166 16.14 8.31 -3.79
N MET A 167 15.18 7.67 -3.13
CA MET A 167 13.76 7.77 -3.51
C MET A 167 13.20 9.17 -3.29
N THR A 168 13.62 9.86 -2.23
CA THR A 168 13.27 11.26 -1.98
C THR A 168 13.80 12.15 -3.12
N ALA A 169 15.04 11.99 -3.53
CA ALA A 169 15.63 12.74 -4.63
C ALA A 169 14.89 12.51 -5.95
N ILE A 170 14.58 11.26 -6.29
CA ILE A 170 13.80 10.91 -7.50
C ILE A 170 12.44 11.61 -7.49
N ASN A 171 11.73 11.60 -6.37
CA ASN A 171 10.43 12.26 -6.24
C ASN A 171 10.51 13.79 -6.28
N CYS A 172 11.66 14.39 -5.96
CA CYS A 172 11.90 15.83 -6.11
C CYS A 172 12.16 16.23 -7.57
N ILE A 173 12.79 15.35 -8.37
CA ILE A 173 13.22 15.66 -9.73
C ILE A 173 12.04 15.81 -10.68
N SER A 174 11.14 14.81 -10.74
CA SER A 174 9.99 14.86 -11.67
C SER A 174 8.96 13.78 -11.35
N VAL A 175 7.69 14.15 -11.49
CA VAL A 175 6.56 13.19 -11.41
C VAL A 175 6.73 12.07 -12.46
N ARG A 176 7.15 12.41 -13.69
CA ARG A 176 7.34 11.42 -14.76
C ARG A 176 8.44 10.40 -14.42
N VAL A 177 9.54 10.85 -13.83
CA VAL A 177 10.63 9.95 -13.41
C VAL A 177 10.14 9.06 -12.26
N ALA A 178 9.48 9.63 -11.27
CA ALA A 178 8.93 8.86 -10.15
C ALA A 178 7.92 7.79 -10.59
N THR A 179 7.01 8.11 -11.53
CA THR A 179 6.05 7.13 -12.07
C THR A 179 6.71 6.10 -12.96
N PHE A 180 7.71 6.46 -13.77
CA PHE A 180 8.48 5.48 -14.56
C PHE A 180 9.21 4.46 -13.66
N VAL A 181 9.85 4.94 -12.60
CA VAL A 181 10.47 4.06 -11.58
C VAL A 181 9.43 3.14 -10.96
N MET A 182 8.23 3.68 -10.63
CA MET A 182 7.12 2.90 -10.08
C MET A 182 6.69 1.80 -11.05
N ASP A 183 6.43 2.15 -12.31
CA ASP A 183 5.98 1.21 -13.35
C ASP A 183 7.00 0.10 -13.57
N PHE A 184 8.29 0.45 -13.71
CA PHE A 184 9.38 -0.51 -13.90
C PHE A 184 9.48 -1.53 -12.76
N PHE A 185 9.54 -1.05 -11.51
CA PHE A 185 9.64 -1.95 -10.36
C PHE A 185 8.35 -2.74 -10.10
N THR A 186 7.18 -2.18 -10.47
CA THR A 186 5.91 -2.92 -10.39
C THR A 186 5.89 -4.09 -11.36
N ILE A 187 6.33 -3.91 -12.59
CA ILE A 187 6.45 -5.00 -13.56
C ILE A 187 7.46 -6.04 -13.07
N ALA A 188 8.63 -5.61 -12.61
CA ALA A 188 9.68 -6.51 -12.13
C ALA A 188 9.21 -7.41 -10.98
N LYS A 189 8.50 -6.85 -9.98
CA LYS A 189 7.98 -7.62 -8.83
C LYS A 189 6.86 -8.58 -9.22
N VAL A 190 5.98 -8.20 -10.14
CA VAL A 190 4.92 -9.08 -10.66
C VAL A 190 5.55 -10.25 -11.42
N VAL A 191 6.54 -9.99 -12.27
CA VAL A 191 7.28 -11.05 -12.98
C VAL A 191 7.95 -12.02 -12.00
N ALA A 192 8.57 -11.51 -10.93
CA ALA A 192 9.19 -12.36 -9.90
C ALA A 192 8.17 -13.27 -9.19
N LEU A 193 6.98 -12.74 -8.84
CA LEU A 193 5.91 -13.56 -8.24
C LEU A 193 5.34 -14.57 -9.23
N ILE A 194 5.16 -14.20 -10.50
CA ILE A 194 4.76 -15.13 -11.55
C ILE A 194 5.78 -16.26 -11.72
N LEU A 195 7.08 -15.97 -11.61
CA LEU A 195 8.12 -16.99 -11.65
C LEU A 195 7.94 -18.00 -10.49
N ILE A 196 7.70 -17.54 -9.27
CA ILE A 196 7.40 -18.42 -8.12
C ILE A 196 6.16 -19.26 -8.41
N ILE A 197 5.06 -18.63 -8.88
CA ILE A 197 3.80 -19.30 -9.18
C ILE A 197 3.99 -20.38 -10.26
N CYS A 198 4.67 -20.05 -11.36
CA CYS A 198 4.92 -21.01 -12.43
C CYS A 198 5.79 -22.17 -11.97
N THR A 199 6.83 -21.90 -11.18
CA THR A 199 7.69 -22.95 -10.64
C THR A 199 6.93 -23.88 -9.68
N GLY A 200 6.21 -23.31 -8.71
CA GLY A 200 5.40 -24.11 -7.78
C GLY A 200 4.28 -24.87 -8.49
N GLY A 201 3.58 -24.22 -9.46
CA GLY A 201 2.55 -24.87 -10.25
C GLY A 201 3.09 -26.02 -11.10
N TYR A 202 4.27 -25.86 -11.71
CA TYR A 202 4.94 -26.95 -12.42
C TYR A 202 5.28 -28.13 -11.51
N LEU A 203 5.84 -27.86 -10.32
CA LEU A 203 6.15 -28.90 -9.35
C LEU A 203 4.90 -29.59 -8.81
N LEU A 204 3.82 -28.86 -8.57
CA LEU A 204 2.56 -29.42 -8.10
C LEU A 204 1.92 -30.39 -9.11
N ILE A 205 2.03 -30.09 -10.41
CA ILE A 205 1.40 -30.89 -11.48
C ILE A 205 2.32 -32.03 -11.92
N PHE A 206 3.61 -31.76 -12.17
CA PHE A 206 4.56 -32.67 -12.80
C PHE A 206 5.68 -33.15 -11.88
N GLY A 207 5.79 -32.57 -10.65
CA GLY A 207 6.83 -32.92 -9.70
C GLY A 207 6.60 -34.25 -8.99
N GLU A 208 7.58 -34.65 -8.19
CA GLU A 208 7.51 -35.82 -7.34
C GLU A 208 6.41 -35.70 -6.28
N PRO A 209 5.90 -36.81 -5.74
CA PRO A 209 4.82 -36.81 -4.73
C PRO A 209 5.11 -35.91 -3.52
N GLN A 210 6.36 -35.84 -3.08
CA GLN A 210 6.79 -35.00 -1.94
C GLN A 210 6.38 -33.50 -2.05
N TYR A 211 6.22 -32.98 -3.27
CA TYR A 211 5.75 -31.60 -3.49
C TYR A 211 4.25 -31.43 -3.22
N ARG A 212 3.53 -32.48 -2.88
CA ARG A 212 2.10 -32.48 -2.55
C ARG A 212 1.83 -32.79 -1.07
N ASP A 213 2.83 -33.18 -0.30
CA ASP A 213 2.70 -33.57 1.09
C ASP A 213 2.06 -32.47 1.94
N SER A 214 2.41 -31.20 1.70
CA SER A 214 1.81 -30.06 2.41
C SER A 214 0.31 -29.88 2.14
N PHE A 215 -0.22 -30.53 1.10
CA PHE A 215 -1.65 -30.48 0.75
C PHE A 215 -2.42 -31.75 1.20
N GLU A 216 -1.74 -32.72 1.78
CA GLU A 216 -2.39 -33.83 2.48
C GLU A 216 -2.90 -33.31 3.83
N ASN A 217 -4.14 -33.60 4.17
CA ASN A 217 -4.77 -33.15 5.42
C ASN A 217 -4.65 -31.63 5.65
N ILE A 218 -4.96 -30.84 4.63
CA ILE A 218 -4.72 -29.37 4.57
C ILE A 218 -5.23 -28.58 5.79
N PHE A 219 -6.14 -29.14 6.59
CA PHE A 219 -6.68 -28.52 7.82
C PHE A 219 -6.11 -29.11 9.10
N GLU A 220 -5.14 -30.04 9.03
CA GLU A 220 -4.48 -30.58 10.21
C GLU A 220 -3.68 -29.48 10.90
N GLY A 221 -3.78 -29.40 12.24
CA GLY A 221 -3.14 -28.37 13.04
C GLY A 221 -3.86 -27.01 13.04
N THR A 222 -5.03 -26.87 12.38
CA THR A 222 -5.78 -25.61 12.38
C THR A 222 -6.03 -25.11 13.79
N SER A 223 -5.67 -23.85 14.06
CA SER A 223 -5.96 -23.18 15.32
C SER A 223 -7.47 -23.15 15.57
N LYS A 224 -7.88 -23.51 16.80
CA LYS A 224 -9.29 -23.48 17.24
C LYS A 224 -9.64 -22.22 17.98
N ASP A 225 -8.66 -21.41 18.32
CA ASP A 225 -8.85 -20.17 19.05
C ASP A 225 -9.14 -19.01 18.09
N PHE A 226 -10.28 -18.37 18.30
CA PHE A 226 -10.71 -17.22 17.49
C PHE A 226 -9.72 -16.05 17.56
N SER A 227 -9.09 -15.83 18.71
CA SER A 227 -8.08 -14.77 18.89
C SER A 227 -6.89 -14.99 17.97
N THR A 228 -6.37 -16.21 17.92
CA THR A 228 -5.23 -16.60 17.09
C THR A 228 -5.56 -16.48 15.60
N ILE A 229 -6.75 -16.96 15.18
CA ILE A 229 -7.21 -16.79 13.79
C ILE A 229 -7.33 -15.30 13.42
N SER A 230 -7.80 -14.46 14.34
CA SER A 230 -7.88 -13.00 14.11
C SER A 230 -6.50 -12.37 13.90
N LEU A 231 -5.45 -12.87 14.59
CA LEU A 231 -4.07 -12.45 14.36
C LEU A 231 -3.54 -12.89 12.98
N ALA A 232 -3.95 -14.06 12.50
CA ALA A 232 -3.63 -14.51 11.15
C ALA A 232 -4.23 -13.54 10.10
N PHE A 233 -5.50 -13.14 10.27
CA PHE A 233 -6.12 -12.13 9.41
C PHE A 233 -5.40 -10.79 9.49
N TYR A 234 -4.95 -10.38 10.65
CA TYR A 234 -4.19 -9.14 10.82
C TYR A 234 -2.88 -9.15 10.00
N SER A 235 -2.16 -10.28 10.03
CA SER A 235 -0.96 -10.50 9.20
C SER A 235 -1.28 -10.53 7.70
N GLY A 236 -2.37 -11.19 7.31
CA GLY A 236 -2.83 -11.24 5.93
C GLY A 236 -3.22 -9.85 5.40
N LEU A 237 -4.04 -9.11 6.14
CA LEU A 237 -4.49 -7.77 5.79
C LEU A 237 -3.32 -6.77 5.70
N PHE A 238 -2.24 -6.97 6.45
CA PHE A 238 -1.03 -6.17 6.31
C PHE A 238 -0.42 -6.29 4.91
N ALA A 239 -0.37 -7.50 4.35
CA ALA A 239 0.17 -7.71 3.01
C ALA A 239 -0.65 -6.99 1.92
N TYR A 240 -1.94 -6.79 2.14
CA TYR A 240 -2.82 -6.03 1.23
C TYR A 240 -2.79 -4.52 1.44
N SER A 241 -2.04 -3.97 2.40
CA SER A 241 -1.99 -2.52 2.65
C SER A 241 -1.52 -1.75 1.42
N GLY A 242 -2.04 -0.52 1.22
CA GLY A 242 -1.69 0.34 0.08
C GLY A 242 -2.72 0.40 -1.04
N TRP A 243 -3.78 -0.40 -0.97
CA TRP A 243 -4.87 -0.43 -1.95
C TRP A 243 -5.60 0.93 -2.10
N ASN A 244 -5.61 1.75 -1.07
CA ASN A 244 -6.25 3.07 -1.04
C ASN A 244 -5.35 4.22 -1.51
N PHE A 245 -4.10 3.94 -1.89
CA PHE A 245 -3.11 5.00 -2.18
C PHE A 245 -3.46 5.83 -3.42
N LEU A 246 -4.17 5.26 -4.40
CA LEU A 246 -4.62 6.01 -5.56
C LEU A 246 -5.62 7.12 -5.20
N ASN A 247 -6.38 6.96 -4.11
CA ASN A 247 -7.30 7.98 -3.62
C ASN A 247 -6.61 9.25 -3.08
N PHE A 248 -5.32 9.17 -2.76
CA PHE A 248 -4.54 10.35 -2.33
C PHE A 248 -4.09 11.24 -3.49
N ILE A 249 -4.22 10.75 -4.73
CA ILE A 249 -3.70 11.41 -5.94
C ILE A 249 -4.76 11.54 -7.05
N VAL A 250 -6.03 11.50 -6.70
CA VAL A 250 -7.16 11.51 -7.67
C VAL A 250 -7.11 12.70 -8.62
N GLU A 251 -6.66 13.88 -8.15
CA GLU A 251 -6.52 15.10 -8.98
C GLU A 251 -5.52 14.93 -10.12
N GLU A 252 -4.53 14.02 -10.01
CA GLU A 252 -3.52 13.77 -11.04
C GLU A 252 -4.01 12.78 -12.12
N LEU A 253 -5.16 12.09 -11.92
CA LEU A 253 -5.75 11.19 -12.91
C LEU A 253 -6.40 11.97 -14.06
N LYS A 254 -6.19 11.51 -15.30
CA LYS A 254 -6.81 12.11 -16.50
C LYS A 254 -8.33 11.96 -16.49
N ASN A 255 -8.84 10.77 -16.18
CA ASN A 255 -10.26 10.46 -16.16
C ASN A 255 -10.65 9.78 -14.83
N PRO A 256 -10.71 10.53 -13.69
CA PRO A 256 -10.90 9.92 -12.36
C PRO A 256 -12.21 9.15 -12.22
N LYS A 257 -13.31 9.58 -12.87
CA LYS A 257 -14.62 8.90 -12.81
C LYS A 257 -14.58 7.46 -13.32
N ARG A 258 -13.73 7.17 -14.32
CA ARG A 258 -13.56 5.86 -14.96
C ARG A 258 -12.32 5.15 -14.43
N ASP A 259 -11.19 5.85 -14.42
CA ASP A 259 -9.88 5.23 -14.23
C ASP A 259 -9.65 4.82 -12.77
N LEU A 260 -10.18 5.58 -11.79
CA LEU A 260 -10.04 5.24 -10.37
C LEU A 260 -10.71 3.89 -10.02
N PRO A 261 -12.01 3.67 -10.32
CA PRO A 261 -12.65 2.40 -10.00
C PRO A 261 -12.07 1.21 -10.75
N LEU A 262 -11.74 1.39 -12.03
CA LEU A 262 -11.14 0.33 -12.84
C LEU A 262 -9.75 -0.03 -12.33
N ALA A 263 -8.92 0.96 -12.00
CA ALA A 263 -7.60 0.71 -11.45
C ALA A 263 -7.68 -0.06 -10.13
N ILE A 264 -8.58 0.33 -9.23
CA ILE A 264 -8.82 -0.35 -7.96
C ILE A 264 -9.26 -1.81 -8.20
N ALA A 265 -10.29 -2.02 -9.02
CA ALA A 265 -10.84 -3.34 -9.30
C ALA A 265 -9.78 -4.29 -9.91
N ILE A 266 -9.08 -3.84 -10.95
CA ILE A 266 -8.03 -4.61 -11.62
C ILE A 266 -6.91 -4.94 -10.63
N SER A 267 -6.44 -3.95 -9.87
CA SER A 267 -5.30 -4.11 -8.97
C SER A 267 -5.59 -5.10 -7.84
N ILE A 268 -6.75 -4.97 -7.16
CA ILE A 268 -7.07 -5.84 -6.04
C ILE A 268 -7.32 -7.27 -6.50
N THR A 269 -8.05 -7.45 -7.61
CA THR A 269 -8.28 -8.79 -8.17
C THR A 269 -6.95 -9.44 -8.54
N THR A 270 -6.08 -8.72 -9.25
CA THR A 270 -4.76 -9.20 -9.65
C THR A 270 -3.89 -9.55 -8.43
N CYS A 271 -3.82 -8.67 -7.44
CA CYS A 271 -3.04 -8.92 -6.22
C CYS A 271 -3.57 -10.10 -5.42
N THR A 272 -4.90 -10.25 -5.29
CA THR A 272 -5.50 -11.37 -4.56
C THR A 272 -5.16 -12.70 -5.24
N VAL A 273 -5.33 -12.79 -6.57
CA VAL A 273 -4.97 -14.00 -7.33
C VAL A 273 -3.48 -14.31 -7.19
N ILE A 274 -2.62 -13.32 -7.39
CA ILE A 274 -1.16 -13.49 -7.27
C ILE A 274 -0.80 -13.95 -5.85
N TYR A 275 -1.37 -13.38 -4.80
CA TYR A 275 -1.03 -13.72 -3.42
C TYR A 275 -1.45 -15.13 -3.04
N VAL A 276 -2.67 -15.53 -3.40
CA VAL A 276 -3.15 -16.90 -3.16
C VAL A 276 -2.27 -17.91 -3.91
N LEU A 277 -2.03 -17.68 -5.20
CA LEU A 277 -1.20 -18.59 -6.02
C LEU A 277 0.26 -18.62 -5.55
N THR A 278 0.82 -17.50 -5.12
CA THR A 278 2.17 -17.46 -4.55
C THR A 278 2.25 -18.32 -3.28
N ASN A 279 1.27 -18.22 -2.38
CA ASN A 279 1.26 -19.03 -1.18
C ASN A 279 1.07 -20.53 -1.50
N VAL A 280 0.22 -20.89 -2.46
CA VAL A 280 0.13 -22.27 -2.96
C VAL A 280 1.50 -22.74 -3.45
N ALA A 281 2.19 -21.93 -4.27
CA ALA A 281 3.52 -22.26 -4.77
C ALA A 281 4.55 -22.43 -3.64
N LEU A 282 4.50 -21.60 -2.60
CA LEU A 282 5.40 -21.73 -1.44
C LEU A 282 5.16 -23.05 -0.70
N TYR A 283 3.91 -23.43 -0.44
CA TYR A 283 3.57 -24.70 0.22
C TYR A 283 3.90 -25.94 -0.62
N THR A 284 4.02 -25.79 -1.96
CA THR A 284 4.50 -26.88 -2.82
C THR A 284 5.96 -27.23 -2.52
N ALA A 285 6.80 -26.23 -2.25
CA ALA A 285 8.24 -26.43 -2.09
C ALA A 285 8.69 -26.55 -0.64
N MET A 286 7.84 -26.22 0.33
CA MET A 286 8.18 -26.13 1.75
C MET A 286 7.06 -26.68 2.62
N SER A 287 7.45 -27.38 3.69
CA SER A 287 6.49 -27.73 4.75
C SER A 287 6.09 -26.50 5.59
N PRO A 288 4.94 -26.52 6.27
CA PRO A 288 4.57 -25.49 7.23
C PRO A 288 5.65 -25.20 8.28
N ASP A 289 6.30 -26.22 8.82
CA ASP A 289 7.34 -26.08 9.84
C ASP A 289 8.58 -25.36 9.30
N GLU A 290 9.05 -25.72 8.11
CA GLU A 290 10.18 -25.04 7.45
C GLU A 290 9.86 -23.56 7.17
N MET A 291 8.59 -23.25 6.84
CA MET A 291 8.17 -21.87 6.65
C MET A 291 8.24 -21.05 7.95
N LEU A 292 7.91 -21.68 9.10
CA LEU A 292 7.97 -21.03 10.41
C LEU A 292 9.39 -20.73 10.87
N GLU A 293 10.34 -21.57 10.52
CA GLU A 293 11.76 -21.42 10.87
C GLU A 293 12.46 -20.36 10.01
N SER A 294 11.89 -19.99 8.86
CA SER A 294 12.54 -19.07 7.94
C SER A 294 12.05 -17.63 8.09
N PRO A 295 12.95 -16.67 8.37
CA PRO A 295 12.61 -15.24 8.35
C PRO A 295 12.43 -14.69 6.93
N ALA A 296 12.77 -15.48 5.89
CA ALA A 296 12.77 -15.06 4.49
C ALA A 296 12.31 -16.20 3.57
N VAL A 297 11.02 -16.47 3.58
CA VAL A 297 10.38 -17.62 2.90
C VAL A 297 10.71 -17.68 1.40
N ALA A 298 10.71 -16.55 0.70
CA ALA A 298 11.04 -16.52 -0.74
C ALA A 298 12.50 -16.88 -1.02
N VAL A 299 13.41 -16.56 -0.09
CA VAL A 299 14.82 -16.95 -0.22
C VAL A 299 14.97 -18.46 0.02
N LEU A 300 14.26 -19.00 1.03
CA LEU A 300 14.25 -20.45 1.28
C LEU A 300 13.71 -21.21 0.07
N PHE A 301 12.61 -20.76 -0.52
CA PHE A 301 12.05 -21.29 -1.76
C PHE A 301 13.09 -21.36 -2.88
N ALA A 302 13.79 -20.25 -3.10
CA ALA A 302 14.79 -20.16 -4.15
C ALA A 302 16.01 -21.06 -3.87
N ASN A 303 16.48 -21.14 -2.63
CA ASN A 303 17.61 -21.98 -2.26
C ASN A 303 17.31 -23.47 -2.47
N LYS A 304 16.06 -23.90 -2.26
CA LYS A 304 15.66 -25.28 -2.51
C LYS A 304 15.56 -25.64 -3.99
N LEU A 305 15.13 -24.70 -4.84
CA LEU A 305 14.73 -25.01 -6.20
C LEU A 305 15.66 -24.44 -7.28
N TYR A 306 16.30 -23.31 -7.02
CA TYR A 306 17.07 -22.61 -8.06
C TYR A 306 18.58 -22.78 -7.94
N GLY A 307 19.08 -23.45 -6.90
CA GLY A 307 20.52 -23.68 -6.73
C GLY A 307 21.36 -22.40 -6.89
N PRO A 308 22.29 -22.34 -7.87
CA PRO A 308 23.13 -21.18 -8.08
C PRO A 308 22.37 -19.87 -8.41
N PHE A 309 21.13 -19.98 -8.91
CA PHE A 309 20.28 -18.83 -9.25
C PHE A 309 19.41 -18.34 -8.07
N ALA A 310 19.60 -18.89 -6.87
CA ALA A 310 18.82 -18.49 -5.69
C ALA A 310 18.90 -17.00 -5.38
N PHE A 311 19.98 -16.31 -5.77
CA PHE A 311 20.17 -14.87 -5.59
C PHE A 311 19.11 -14.01 -6.31
N VAL A 312 18.37 -14.58 -7.27
CA VAL A 312 17.31 -13.88 -8.02
C VAL A 312 16.19 -13.45 -7.06
N MET A 313 15.88 -14.24 -6.02
CA MET A 313 14.80 -13.90 -5.08
C MET A 313 15.13 -12.72 -4.15
N PRO A 314 16.25 -12.69 -3.45
CA PRO A 314 16.65 -11.47 -2.73
C PRO A 314 16.63 -10.23 -3.61
N LEU A 315 17.12 -10.33 -4.85
CA LEU A 315 17.10 -9.23 -5.81
C LEU A 315 15.67 -8.80 -6.18
N ALA A 316 14.76 -9.75 -6.36
CA ALA A 316 13.35 -9.47 -6.64
C ALA A 316 12.66 -8.76 -5.46
N VAL A 317 12.96 -9.15 -4.23
CA VAL A 317 12.45 -8.48 -3.02
C VAL A 317 13.01 -7.07 -2.90
N VAL A 318 14.30 -6.88 -3.19
CA VAL A 318 14.95 -5.56 -3.27
C VAL A 318 14.21 -4.67 -4.28
N PHE A 319 13.94 -5.13 -5.48
CA PHE A 319 13.17 -4.38 -6.48
C PHE A 319 11.74 -4.08 -6.01
N SER A 320 11.09 -5.04 -5.36
CA SER A 320 9.76 -4.86 -4.79
C SER A 320 9.73 -3.73 -3.76
N THR A 321 10.68 -3.72 -2.85
CA THR A 321 10.76 -2.72 -1.77
C THR A 321 11.13 -1.34 -2.28
N VAL A 322 12.05 -1.22 -3.27
CA VAL A 322 12.37 0.06 -3.93
C VAL A 322 11.12 0.68 -4.56
N GLY A 323 10.35 -0.09 -5.33
CA GLY A 323 9.10 0.38 -5.92
C GLY A 323 8.06 0.80 -4.87
N SER A 324 7.94 0.05 -3.78
CA SER A 324 7.01 0.39 -2.69
C SER A 324 7.44 1.64 -1.93
N ALA A 325 8.72 1.80 -1.60
CA ALA A 325 9.24 3.01 -0.97
C ALA A 325 8.97 4.26 -1.83
N ASN A 326 9.21 4.16 -3.14
CA ASN A 326 8.90 5.22 -4.09
C ASN A 326 7.42 5.59 -4.07
N GLY A 327 6.51 4.60 -4.12
CA GLY A 327 5.06 4.82 -4.11
C GLY A 327 4.55 5.43 -2.81
N VAL A 328 5.08 5.01 -1.66
CA VAL A 328 4.71 5.59 -0.36
C VAL A 328 5.17 7.06 -0.28
N ILE A 329 6.41 7.39 -0.65
CA ILE A 329 6.91 8.76 -0.66
C ILE A 329 6.11 9.63 -1.64
N PHE A 330 5.82 9.10 -2.83
CA PHE A 330 5.03 9.77 -3.86
C PHE A 330 3.65 10.17 -3.33
N THR A 331 2.89 9.22 -2.80
CA THR A 331 1.52 9.46 -2.31
C THR A 331 1.49 10.27 -1.01
N SER A 332 2.47 10.10 -0.12
CA SER A 332 2.57 10.84 1.14
C SER A 332 2.79 12.34 0.91
N SER A 333 3.65 12.69 -0.04
CA SER A 333 3.91 14.10 -0.36
C SER A 333 2.66 14.83 -0.84
N ARG A 334 1.74 14.14 -1.55
CA ARG A 334 0.46 14.71 -1.98
C ARG A 334 -0.49 14.92 -0.81
N LEU A 335 -0.51 13.98 0.14
CA LEU A 335 -1.29 14.15 1.38
C LEU A 335 -0.82 15.38 2.17
N PHE A 336 0.48 15.56 2.33
CA PHE A 336 1.04 16.73 3.03
C PHE A 336 0.71 18.03 2.31
N TYR A 337 0.84 18.03 0.97
CA TYR A 337 0.47 19.16 0.15
C TYR A 337 -1.02 19.54 0.31
N VAL A 338 -1.93 18.56 0.24
CA VAL A 338 -3.37 18.79 0.40
C VAL A 338 -3.69 19.27 1.82
N GLY A 339 -3.10 18.66 2.85
CA GLY A 339 -3.27 19.10 4.23
C GLY A 339 -2.81 20.53 4.48
N ALA A 340 -1.73 20.96 3.81
CA ALA A 340 -1.26 22.33 3.87
C ALA A 340 -2.16 23.31 3.09
N ARG A 341 -2.71 22.89 1.95
CA ARG A 341 -3.68 23.65 1.16
C ARG A 341 -4.96 23.96 1.95
N GLU A 342 -5.41 23.02 2.75
CA GLU A 342 -6.57 23.18 3.64
C GLU A 342 -6.22 23.89 4.97
N GLY A 343 -4.99 24.32 5.18
CA GLY A 343 -4.55 25.06 6.38
C GLY A 343 -4.25 24.19 7.62
N HIS A 344 -4.25 22.86 7.48
CA HIS A 344 -4.00 21.92 8.57
C HIS A 344 -2.51 21.56 8.75
N MET A 345 -1.64 22.03 7.87
CA MET A 345 -0.18 21.86 7.92
C MET A 345 0.52 23.18 7.55
N PRO A 346 1.84 23.30 7.81
CA PRO A 346 2.60 24.51 7.48
C PRO A 346 2.47 24.90 6.00
N ALA A 347 2.22 26.18 5.70
CA ALA A 347 2.00 26.69 4.37
C ALA A 347 3.17 26.43 3.39
N VAL A 348 4.40 26.25 3.90
CA VAL A 348 5.56 25.91 3.05
C VAL A 348 5.36 24.61 2.25
N LEU A 349 4.55 23.68 2.76
CA LEU A 349 4.25 22.41 2.09
C LEU A 349 3.32 22.54 0.89
N THR A 350 2.70 23.73 0.68
CA THR A 350 1.92 24.03 -0.53
C THR A 350 2.80 24.44 -1.72
N MET A 351 4.11 24.59 -1.52
CA MET A 351 5.00 25.00 -2.59
C MET A 351 5.22 23.88 -3.60
N ILE A 352 4.90 24.16 -4.86
CA ILE A 352 5.15 23.28 -6.01
C ILE A 352 6.24 23.91 -6.89
N ASN A 353 7.19 23.10 -7.31
CA ASN A 353 8.20 23.54 -8.28
C ASN A 353 7.55 23.82 -9.63
N LYS A 354 7.79 25.01 -10.20
CA LYS A 354 7.16 25.46 -11.46
C LYS A 354 7.52 24.59 -12.66
N ASN A 355 8.74 24.04 -12.69
CA ASN A 355 9.26 23.28 -13.83
C ASN A 355 8.86 21.81 -13.75
N THR A 356 8.98 21.21 -12.56
CA THR A 356 8.81 19.75 -12.35
C THR A 356 7.42 19.38 -11.85
N ARG A 357 6.62 20.37 -11.41
CA ARG A 357 5.28 20.19 -10.82
C ARG A 357 5.27 19.23 -9.61
N THR A 358 6.38 19.18 -8.88
CA THR A 358 6.56 18.35 -7.69
C THR A 358 6.45 19.18 -6.42
N PRO A 359 5.77 18.69 -5.36
CA PRO A 359 5.70 19.35 -4.05
C PRO A 359 6.98 19.06 -3.24
N ILE A 360 8.11 19.67 -3.64
CA ILE A 360 9.45 19.41 -3.09
C ILE A 360 9.49 19.46 -1.55
N PRO A 361 8.96 20.51 -0.87
CA PRO A 361 9.01 20.56 0.59
C PRO A 361 8.28 19.40 1.28
N ALA A 362 7.14 18.97 0.70
CA ALA A 362 6.39 17.84 1.23
C ALA A 362 7.14 16.50 1.04
N VAL A 363 7.81 16.33 -0.11
CA VAL A 363 8.67 15.16 -0.38
C VAL A 363 9.84 15.11 0.61
N LEU A 364 10.54 16.24 0.81
CA LEU A 364 11.67 16.34 1.73
C LEU A 364 11.25 16.07 3.18
N LEU A 365 10.08 16.59 3.61
CA LEU A 365 9.56 16.32 4.94
C LEU A 365 9.29 14.84 5.16
N THR A 366 8.69 14.16 4.17
CA THR A 366 8.46 12.71 4.24
C THR A 366 9.77 11.95 4.42
N GLY A 367 10.79 12.25 3.61
CA GLY A 367 12.11 11.61 3.71
C GLY A 367 12.79 11.87 5.05
N LEU A 368 12.79 13.11 5.53
CA LEU A 368 13.38 13.48 6.81
C LEU A 368 12.73 12.75 7.99
N LEU A 369 11.39 12.76 8.06
CA LEU A 369 10.65 12.04 9.11
C LEU A 369 10.96 10.54 9.08
N SER A 370 11.06 9.94 7.88
CA SER A 370 11.39 8.52 7.76
C SER A 370 12.78 8.19 8.27
N ILE A 371 13.77 9.05 8.04
CA ILE A 371 15.12 8.89 8.60
C ILE A 371 15.11 9.07 10.11
N CYS A 372 14.31 10.01 10.65
CA CYS A 372 14.15 10.16 12.11
C CYS A 372 13.56 8.90 12.75
N TYR A 373 12.52 8.30 12.14
CA TYR A 373 11.96 7.05 12.66
C TYR A 373 12.94 5.87 12.56
N LEU A 374 13.75 5.81 11.52
CA LEU A 374 14.80 4.81 11.40
C LEU A 374 15.82 4.91 12.54
N ALA A 375 16.19 6.13 12.92
CA ALA A 375 17.11 6.36 14.05
C ALA A 375 16.50 6.02 15.42
N LEU A 376 15.17 6.16 15.56
CA LEU A 376 14.46 5.94 16.83
C LEU A 376 14.03 4.48 17.04
N SER A 377 13.81 3.70 15.99
CA SER A 377 13.24 2.37 16.08
C SER A 377 14.10 1.32 15.39
N LYS A 378 14.53 0.35 16.19
CA LYS A 378 15.28 -0.84 15.71
C LYS A 378 14.40 -2.07 15.43
N ASN A 379 13.12 -2.03 15.80
CA ASN A 379 12.23 -3.21 15.70
C ASN A 379 11.10 -2.97 14.71
N ILE A 380 11.19 -3.65 13.56
CA ILE A 380 10.20 -3.61 12.46
C ILE A 380 8.81 -4.04 12.93
N TYR A 381 8.71 -5.11 13.73
CA TYR A 381 7.42 -5.66 14.16
C TYR A 381 6.65 -4.71 15.08
N SER A 382 7.34 -3.99 15.95
CA SER A 382 6.72 -2.97 16.80
C SER A 382 6.15 -1.84 15.96
N LEU A 383 6.88 -1.36 14.95
CA LEU A 383 6.39 -0.34 14.03
C LEU A 383 5.14 -0.80 13.26
N ILE A 384 5.12 -2.04 12.77
CA ILE A 384 3.98 -2.64 12.08
C ILE A 384 2.74 -2.60 12.98
N ASN A 385 2.85 -3.04 14.22
CA ASN A 385 1.71 -3.10 15.14
C ASN A 385 1.12 -1.72 15.43
N TYR A 386 1.94 -0.70 15.65
CA TYR A 386 1.47 0.67 15.88
C TYR A 386 0.73 1.26 14.68
N ILE A 387 1.21 0.99 13.47
CA ILE A 387 0.61 1.52 12.24
C ILE A 387 -0.76 0.89 11.97
N GLN A 388 -0.89 -0.42 12.14
CA GLN A 388 -2.07 -1.16 11.71
C GLN A 388 -3.36 -0.74 12.43
N ILE A 389 -3.29 -0.50 13.74
CA ILE A 389 -4.45 -0.03 14.51
C ILE A 389 -4.97 1.31 13.94
N SER A 390 -4.06 2.27 13.73
CA SER A 390 -4.40 3.58 13.19
C SER A 390 -4.92 3.51 11.76
N TYR A 391 -4.35 2.62 10.94
CA TYR A 391 -4.74 2.41 9.55
C TYR A 391 -6.19 1.89 9.43
N TRP A 392 -6.54 0.83 10.18
CA TRP A 392 -7.89 0.26 10.13
C TRP A 392 -8.95 1.14 10.79
N LEU A 393 -8.59 1.88 11.84
CA LEU A 393 -9.48 2.87 12.44
C LEU A 393 -9.84 3.96 11.42
N ALA A 394 -8.88 4.44 10.65
CA ALA A 394 -9.12 5.43 9.61
C ALA A 394 -10.00 4.91 8.47
N ILE A 395 -9.78 3.67 8.03
CA ILE A 395 -10.65 3.02 7.04
C ILE A 395 -12.07 2.93 7.56
N GLY A 396 -12.26 2.52 8.83
CA GLY A 396 -13.56 2.48 9.48
C GLY A 396 -14.24 3.85 9.50
N CYS A 397 -13.50 4.91 9.84
CA CYS A 397 -14.02 6.28 9.79
C CYS A 397 -14.41 6.72 8.37
N ALA A 398 -13.60 6.36 7.35
CA ALA A 398 -13.93 6.70 5.96
C ALA A 398 -15.17 5.94 5.45
N ILE A 399 -15.36 4.68 5.85
CA ILE A 399 -16.57 3.92 5.52
C ILE A 399 -17.80 4.53 6.26
N ALA A 400 -17.63 4.95 7.51
CA ALA A 400 -18.68 5.69 8.22
C ALA A 400 -19.02 7.01 7.52
N ALA A 401 -18.01 7.72 6.98
CA ALA A 401 -18.22 8.91 6.16
C ALA A 401 -19.02 8.59 4.89
N LEU A 402 -18.82 7.45 4.23
CA LEU A 402 -19.62 7.03 3.08
C LEU A 402 -21.11 6.91 3.43
N PHE A 403 -21.43 6.22 4.54
CA PHE A 403 -22.83 6.09 4.98
C PHE A 403 -23.43 7.45 5.35
N TRP A 404 -22.66 8.31 6.00
CA TRP A 404 -23.09 9.67 6.32
C TRP A 404 -23.39 10.50 5.06
N LEU A 405 -22.48 10.49 4.08
CA LEU A 405 -22.64 11.21 2.82
C LEU A 405 -23.77 10.64 1.93
N ARG A 406 -24.07 9.35 2.03
CA ARG A 406 -25.26 8.78 1.36
C ARG A 406 -26.57 9.33 1.95
N ARG A 407 -26.57 9.61 3.24
CA ARG A 407 -27.76 10.16 3.94
C ARG A 407 -27.89 11.67 3.75
N THR A 408 -26.79 12.41 3.78
CA THR A 408 -26.80 13.87 3.69
C THR A 408 -26.86 14.38 2.25
N MET A 409 -26.31 13.63 1.30
CA MET A 409 -26.30 13.96 -0.13
C MET A 409 -26.91 12.84 -0.99
N PRO A 410 -28.21 12.54 -0.87
CA PRO A 410 -28.84 11.40 -1.56
C PRO A 410 -28.84 11.55 -3.09
N ASN A 411 -28.90 12.79 -3.59
CA ASN A 411 -28.98 13.09 -5.03
C ASN A 411 -27.63 13.37 -5.70
N ALA A 412 -26.52 13.24 -4.97
CA ALA A 412 -25.20 13.47 -5.55
C ALA A 412 -24.89 12.42 -6.63
N PRO A 413 -24.30 12.81 -7.77
CA PRO A 413 -23.96 11.89 -8.84
C PRO A 413 -22.88 10.91 -8.37
N ARG A 414 -23.24 9.62 -8.33
CA ARG A 414 -22.34 8.52 -7.97
C ARG A 414 -22.16 7.63 -9.20
N PRO A 415 -21.02 7.75 -9.92
CA PRO A 415 -20.72 6.88 -11.05
C PRO A 415 -20.69 5.40 -10.65
N ILE A 416 -20.30 5.13 -9.40
CA ILE A 416 -20.35 3.81 -8.77
C ILE A 416 -21.08 3.93 -7.44
N LYS A 417 -21.97 2.98 -7.17
CA LYS A 417 -22.66 2.81 -5.91
C LYS A 417 -22.47 1.37 -5.45
N VAL A 418 -21.80 1.19 -4.31
CA VAL A 418 -21.50 -0.12 -3.69
C VAL A 418 -22.67 -0.61 -2.83
#